data_bbc086467bcc0735acf74b5b274b5e4e
#
_entry.id   bbc086467bcc0735acf74b5b274b5e4e
#
_cell.length_a   1.000
_cell.length_b   1.000
_cell.length_c   1.000
_cell.angle_alpha   90.00
_cell.angle_beta   90.00
_cell.angle_gamma   90.00
#
_symmetry.space_group_name_H-M   'P 1'
#
loop_
_entity.id
_entity.type
_entity.pdbx_description
1 polymer ?
#
loop_
_entity_poly.entity_id
_entity_poly.type
_entity_poly.pdbx_seq_one_letter_code
_entity_poly.pdbx_strand_id
1 'polypeptide(L)'
;IEMVQEVVRAIRAAGATGFDAAEVDDLFSKVHDKDVKDDDCDIDADELQPFVQEGDVWTLGRHRMVCGDSTLPENLALLMNGSKANLVVTDPPYNVAYESADGKKIQNDSMSDGRFYEFLLAAFRAVVPHLAEGASAYIFHADTEGLNFRRAFKEAGFHISGVCIWVKNTMVLGRSPYQRQQ
;
A
#
# COMPACT_ATOMS: atom_id res chain seq x y z
N ILE A 1 9.11 7.30 5.53
CA ILE A 1 9.04 8.65 4.90
C ILE A 1 9.88 8.65 3.61
N GLU A 2 11.12 8.19 3.62
CA GLU A 2 11.98 8.10 2.41
C GLU A 2 11.34 7.29 1.28
N MET A 3 10.72 6.18 1.58
CA MET A 3 10.06 5.29 0.61
C MET A 3 8.92 6.00 -0.14
N VAL A 4 8.09 6.78 0.55
CA VAL A 4 7.01 7.55 -0.09
C VAL A 4 7.58 8.65 -0.99
N GLN A 5 8.68 9.29 -0.59
CA GLN A 5 9.35 10.33 -1.39
C GLN A 5 9.97 9.76 -2.67
N GLU A 6 10.53 8.53 -2.62
CA GLU A 6 11.06 7.86 -3.82
C GLU A 6 9.97 7.40 -4.77
N VAL A 7 8.88 6.86 -4.26
CA VAL A 7 7.69 6.51 -5.08
C VAL A 7 7.18 7.73 -5.81
N VAL A 8 7.08 8.84 -5.14
CA VAL A 8 6.61 10.08 -5.74
C VAL A 8 7.62 10.62 -6.76
N ARG A 9 8.94 10.49 -6.54
CA ARG A 9 9.95 10.81 -7.56
C ARG A 9 9.83 9.93 -8.80
N ALA A 10 9.59 8.64 -8.62
CA ALA A 10 9.40 7.70 -9.74
C ALA A 10 8.11 8.02 -10.52
N ILE A 11 7.03 8.37 -9.83
CA ILE A 11 5.77 8.82 -10.44
C ILE A 11 5.99 10.10 -11.26
N ARG A 12 6.78 11.05 -10.75
CA ARG A 12 7.20 12.26 -11.49
C ARG A 12 7.94 11.94 -12.77
N ALA A 13 8.92 11.05 -12.69
CA ALA A 13 9.75 10.67 -13.85
C ALA A 13 8.96 9.95 -14.94
N ALA A 14 7.88 9.28 -14.59
CA ALA A 14 7.07 8.48 -15.52
C ALA A 14 5.98 9.29 -16.27
N GLY A 15 5.70 10.54 -15.87
CA GLY A 15 4.62 11.35 -16.46
C GLY A 15 3.23 10.71 -16.34
N ALA A 16 3.06 9.77 -15.39
CA ALA A 16 1.93 8.85 -15.33
C ALA A 16 0.76 9.34 -14.48
N THR A 17 0.82 10.56 -13.92
CA THR A 17 -0.13 11.00 -12.89
C THR A 17 -1.30 11.82 -13.41
N GLY A 18 -1.27 12.26 -14.67
CA GLY A 18 -2.25 13.24 -15.17
C GLY A 18 -2.08 14.65 -14.57
N PHE A 19 -1.14 14.84 -13.65
CA PHE A 19 -0.74 16.14 -13.11
C PHE A 19 0.47 16.66 -13.87
N ASP A 20 0.53 17.96 -14.13
CA ASP A 20 1.74 18.58 -14.67
C ASP A 20 2.84 18.69 -13.61
N ALA A 21 4.08 18.97 -14.05
CA ALA A 21 5.22 19.04 -13.14
C ALA A 21 5.08 20.17 -12.10
N ALA A 22 4.41 21.28 -12.46
CA ALA A 22 4.20 22.40 -11.58
C ALA A 22 3.14 22.11 -10.50
N GLU A 23 2.07 21.40 -10.85
CA GLU A 23 1.05 20.94 -9.90
C GLU A 23 1.63 19.95 -8.88
N VAL A 24 2.49 19.06 -9.35
CA VAL A 24 3.21 18.12 -8.48
C VAL A 24 4.17 18.88 -7.56
N ASP A 25 4.92 19.87 -8.05
CA ASP A 25 5.83 20.68 -7.24
C ASP A 25 5.10 21.55 -6.20
N ASP A 26 3.94 22.12 -6.53
CA ASP A 26 3.11 22.89 -5.60
C ASP A 26 2.55 22.01 -4.47
N LEU A 27 2.11 20.79 -4.80
CA LEU A 27 1.67 19.79 -3.80
C LEU A 27 2.81 19.43 -2.85
N PHE A 28 4.03 19.26 -3.37
CA PHE A 28 5.21 18.90 -2.56
C PHE A 28 5.71 20.05 -1.70
N SER A 29 5.75 21.28 -2.22
CA SER A 29 6.15 22.45 -1.44
C SER A 29 5.24 22.63 -0.22
N LYS A 30 3.94 22.42 -0.38
CA LYS A 30 2.95 22.47 0.72
C LYS A 30 3.13 21.37 1.79
N VAL A 31 3.75 20.24 1.42
CA VAL A 31 4.04 19.13 2.36
C VAL A 31 5.39 19.32 3.06
N HIS A 32 6.37 19.97 2.41
CA HIS A 32 7.72 20.12 2.94
C HIS A 32 7.95 21.34 3.83
N ASP A 33 7.01 22.28 3.91
CA ASP A 33 7.17 23.55 4.68
C ASP A 33 6.95 23.40 6.19
N LYS A 34 6.90 22.17 6.71
CA LYS A 34 6.95 21.91 8.15
C LYS A 34 8.18 21.09 8.45
N ASP A 35 9.09 21.64 9.23
CA ASP A 35 10.13 20.88 9.95
C ASP A 35 9.46 19.71 10.67
N VAL A 36 9.37 18.57 9.99
CA VAL A 36 8.99 17.30 10.61
C VAL A 36 10.21 16.91 11.43
N LYS A 37 10.19 17.19 12.73
CA LYS A 37 11.13 16.59 13.66
C LYS A 37 10.95 15.09 13.57
N ASP A 38 12.04 14.37 13.36
CA ASP A 38 12.05 12.93 13.55
C ASP A 38 11.48 12.64 14.94
N ASP A 39 10.42 11.87 14.96
CA ASP A 39 9.78 11.42 16.18
C ASP A 39 10.59 10.22 16.69
N ASP A 40 11.69 10.51 17.39
CA ASP A 40 12.45 9.50 18.13
C ASP A 40 11.59 9.00 19.28
N CYS A 41 10.84 7.95 19.03
CA CYS A 41 10.06 7.26 20.02
C CYS A 41 10.88 6.11 20.61
N ASP A 42 11.53 6.34 21.76
CA ASP A 42 12.26 5.34 22.55
C ASP A 42 11.32 4.32 23.27
N ILE A 43 10.14 4.05 22.68
CA ILE A 43 9.21 3.08 23.26
C ILE A 43 9.52 1.71 22.67
N ASP A 44 9.88 0.77 23.53
CA ASP A 44 9.96 -0.64 23.15
C ASP A 44 8.54 -1.17 22.89
N ALA A 45 8.25 -1.41 21.61
CA ALA A 45 6.94 -1.88 21.17
C ALA A 45 6.57 -3.24 21.78
N ASP A 46 7.56 -4.06 22.18
CA ASP A 46 7.34 -5.37 22.77
C ASP A 46 6.92 -5.25 24.26
N GLU A 47 7.13 -4.10 24.92
CA GLU A 47 6.69 -3.82 26.31
C GLU A 47 5.26 -3.24 26.38
N LEU A 48 4.71 -2.78 25.26
CA LEU A 48 3.38 -2.19 25.23
C LEU A 48 2.28 -3.25 25.22
N GLN A 49 1.34 -3.14 26.16
CA GLN A 49 0.11 -3.92 26.07
C GLN A 49 -0.78 -3.35 24.97
N PRO A 50 -1.16 -4.16 23.97
CA PRO A 50 -2.07 -3.71 22.91
C PRO A 50 -3.40 -3.25 23.51
N PHE A 51 -3.82 -2.02 23.24
CA PHE A 51 -5.11 -1.49 23.67
C PHE A 51 -6.06 -1.24 22.50
N VAL A 52 -5.56 -1.35 21.27
CA VAL A 52 -6.35 -1.22 20.04
C VAL A 52 -7.10 -2.52 19.78
N GLN A 53 -8.39 -2.42 19.48
CA GLN A 53 -9.28 -3.54 19.19
C GLN A 53 -9.77 -3.47 17.75
N GLU A 54 -10.19 -4.63 17.24
CA GLU A 54 -10.83 -4.69 15.91
C GLU A 54 -12.12 -3.84 15.90
N GLY A 55 -12.29 -3.01 14.89
CA GLY A 55 -13.37 -2.05 14.75
C GLY A 55 -13.06 -0.66 15.32
N ASP A 56 -11.95 -0.48 16.02
CA ASP A 56 -11.57 0.84 16.54
C ASP A 56 -11.27 1.81 15.40
N VAL A 57 -11.80 3.04 15.57
CA VAL A 57 -11.56 4.16 14.64
C VAL A 57 -10.81 5.26 15.36
N TRP A 58 -9.62 5.55 14.89
CA TRP A 58 -8.76 6.60 15.44
C TRP A 58 -8.75 7.82 14.55
N THR A 59 -8.82 9.00 15.16
CA THR A 59 -8.70 10.28 14.46
C THR A 59 -7.40 10.97 14.84
N LEU A 60 -6.56 11.24 13.83
CA LEU A 60 -5.23 11.83 13.96
C LEU A 60 -5.23 13.17 13.20
N GLY A 61 -5.68 14.23 13.87
CA GLY A 61 -5.96 15.49 13.19
C GLY A 61 -7.07 15.33 12.14
N ARG A 62 -6.73 15.54 10.87
CA ARG A 62 -7.66 15.32 9.73
C ARG A 62 -7.65 13.88 9.19
N HIS A 63 -6.75 13.04 9.65
CA HIS A 63 -6.58 11.66 9.18
C HIS A 63 -7.42 10.69 10.00
N ARG A 64 -7.79 9.59 9.40
CA ARG A 64 -8.52 8.50 10.05
C ARG A 64 -7.74 7.20 9.87
N MET A 65 -7.78 6.37 10.88
CA MET A 65 -7.23 5.02 10.87
C MET A 65 -8.27 4.06 11.45
N VAL A 66 -8.40 2.88 10.87
CA VAL A 66 -9.29 1.82 11.36
C VAL A 66 -8.45 0.57 11.59
N CYS A 67 -8.61 -0.05 12.74
CA CYS A 67 -8.11 -1.38 13.00
C CYS A 67 -9.14 -2.41 12.50
N GLY A 68 -8.81 -3.20 11.48
CA GLY A 68 -9.73 -4.19 10.95
C GLY A 68 -9.26 -4.84 9.65
N ASP A 69 -10.01 -5.85 9.22
CA ASP A 69 -9.74 -6.56 7.99
C ASP A 69 -10.11 -5.70 6.76
N SER A 70 -9.14 -5.43 5.90
CA SER A 70 -9.31 -4.62 4.68
C SER A 70 -10.10 -5.33 3.57
N THR A 71 -10.38 -6.62 3.71
CA THR A 71 -11.25 -7.37 2.78
C THR A 71 -12.73 -7.15 3.08
N LEU A 72 -13.06 -6.57 4.24
CA LEU A 72 -14.43 -6.32 4.68
C LEU A 72 -14.89 -4.92 4.28
N PRO A 73 -15.95 -4.78 3.44
CA PRO A 73 -16.46 -3.49 2.99
C PRO A 73 -16.86 -2.53 4.13
N GLU A 74 -17.34 -3.06 5.25
CA GLU A 74 -17.73 -2.29 6.43
C GLU A 74 -16.55 -1.54 7.06
N ASN A 75 -15.36 -2.12 7.09
CA ASN A 75 -14.16 -1.48 7.62
C ASN A 75 -13.73 -0.31 6.72
N LEU A 76 -13.83 -0.47 5.41
CA LEU A 76 -13.59 0.62 4.45
C LEU A 76 -14.64 1.72 4.58
N ALA A 77 -15.89 1.38 4.81
CA ALA A 77 -16.96 2.35 5.04
C ALA A 77 -16.71 3.16 6.32
N LEU A 78 -16.27 2.51 7.41
CA LEU A 78 -15.86 3.17 8.65
C LEU A 78 -14.68 4.13 8.41
N LEU A 79 -13.64 3.67 7.71
CA LEU A 79 -12.47 4.49 7.38
C LEU A 79 -12.85 5.73 6.59
N MET A 80 -13.59 5.55 5.51
CA MET A 80 -13.91 6.61 4.55
C MET A 80 -14.99 7.58 5.04
N ASN A 81 -15.84 7.16 5.96
CA ASN A 81 -16.88 7.99 6.57
C ASN A 81 -17.66 8.85 5.54
N GLY A 82 -18.08 8.23 4.45
CA GLY A 82 -18.81 8.89 3.37
C GLY A 82 -17.94 9.68 2.36
N SER A 83 -16.64 9.81 2.61
CA SER A 83 -15.72 10.47 1.68
C SER A 83 -15.33 9.55 0.52
N LYS A 84 -14.79 10.12 -0.56
CA LYS A 84 -14.21 9.39 -1.70
C LYS A 84 -12.72 9.65 -1.79
N ALA A 85 -11.95 8.61 -2.11
CA ALA A 85 -10.51 8.72 -2.33
C ALA A 85 -10.21 9.02 -3.80
N ASN A 86 -9.27 9.92 -4.04
CA ASN A 86 -8.73 10.21 -5.37
C ASN A 86 -7.51 9.35 -5.69
N LEU A 87 -6.91 8.76 -4.66
CA LEU A 87 -5.72 7.94 -4.77
C LEU A 87 -5.77 6.80 -3.76
N VAL A 88 -5.40 5.60 -4.21
CA VAL A 88 -5.08 4.44 -3.37
C VAL A 88 -3.61 4.09 -3.54
N VAL A 89 -2.90 3.95 -2.43
CA VAL A 89 -1.55 3.38 -2.38
C VAL A 89 -1.56 2.27 -1.36
N THR A 90 -1.24 1.06 -1.77
CA THR A 90 -1.26 -0.10 -0.87
C THR A 90 -0.14 -1.09 -1.17
N ASP A 91 0.34 -1.70 -0.10
CA ASP A 91 1.38 -2.73 -0.10
C ASP A 91 0.83 -3.98 0.62
N PRO A 92 0.00 -4.78 -0.06
CA PRO A 92 -0.59 -5.98 0.55
C PRO A 92 0.45 -7.10 0.66
N PRO A 93 0.16 -8.19 1.43
CA PRO A 93 1.02 -9.37 1.45
C PRO A 93 1.29 -9.90 0.03
N TYR A 94 2.53 -10.39 -0.21
CA TYR A 94 2.96 -10.84 -1.54
C TYR A 94 2.87 -12.35 -1.76
N ASN A 95 2.42 -13.09 -0.76
CA ASN A 95 2.34 -14.55 -0.78
C ASN A 95 3.70 -15.24 -1.01
N VAL A 96 4.76 -14.67 -0.44
CA VAL A 96 6.14 -15.15 -0.58
C VAL A 96 6.62 -15.93 0.64
N ALA A 97 5.74 -16.16 1.61
CA ALA A 97 6.02 -16.85 2.88
C ALA A 97 7.21 -16.21 3.63
N TYR A 98 7.19 -14.87 3.72
CA TYR A 98 8.27 -14.13 4.36
C TYR A 98 8.37 -14.50 5.85
N GLU A 99 9.59 -14.78 6.28
CA GLU A 99 9.97 -14.99 7.68
C GLU A 99 11.20 -14.16 7.99
N SER A 100 11.09 -13.28 8.99
CA SER A 100 12.23 -12.48 9.46
C SER A 100 13.25 -13.34 10.20
N ALA A 101 14.47 -12.81 10.42
CA ALA A 101 15.51 -13.48 11.19
C ALA A 101 15.04 -13.85 12.61
N ASP A 102 14.12 -13.07 13.18
CA ASP A 102 13.54 -13.28 14.53
C ASP A 102 12.32 -14.23 14.49
N GLY A 103 12.04 -14.87 13.34
CA GLY A 103 10.92 -15.79 13.20
C GLY A 103 9.54 -15.13 13.05
N LYS A 104 9.46 -13.79 12.95
CA LYS A 104 8.21 -13.08 12.71
C LYS A 104 7.74 -13.31 11.26
N LYS A 105 6.43 -13.59 11.10
CA LYS A 105 5.80 -13.86 9.81
C LYS A 105 4.78 -12.79 9.47
N ILE A 106 4.65 -12.48 8.20
CA ILE A 106 3.57 -11.62 7.72
C ILE A 106 2.27 -12.42 7.67
N GLN A 107 1.21 -11.87 8.22
CA GLN A 107 -0.12 -12.48 8.13
C GLN A 107 -0.58 -12.53 6.68
N ASN A 108 -1.24 -13.62 6.28
CA ASN A 108 -1.77 -13.82 4.92
C ASN A 108 -0.70 -13.90 3.80
N ASP A 109 0.57 -14.15 4.13
CA ASP A 109 1.69 -14.20 3.18
C ASP A 109 2.10 -15.63 2.76
N SER A 110 1.30 -16.66 3.10
CA SER A 110 1.54 -18.07 2.74
C SER A 110 0.24 -18.81 2.45
N MET A 111 -0.52 -18.31 1.50
CA MET A 111 -1.78 -18.90 1.06
C MET A 111 -1.59 -19.80 -0.16
N SER A 112 -2.52 -20.73 -0.39
CA SER A 112 -2.62 -21.39 -1.70
C SER A 112 -3.03 -20.38 -2.78
N ASP A 113 -2.62 -20.62 -4.02
CA ASP A 113 -2.84 -19.72 -5.17
C ASP A 113 -4.29 -19.20 -5.27
N GLY A 114 -5.27 -20.12 -5.25
CA GLY A 114 -6.68 -19.74 -5.32
C GLY A 114 -7.16 -18.90 -4.13
N ARG A 115 -6.70 -19.21 -2.90
CA ARG A 115 -7.06 -18.44 -1.71
C ARG A 115 -6.44 -17.05 -1.73
N PHE A 116 -5.22 -16.94 -2.21
CA PHE A 116 -4.56 -15.65 -2.36
C PHE A 116 -5.25 -14.76 -3.38
N TYR A 117 -5.63 -15.33 -4.52
CA TYR A 117 -6.44 -14.62 -5.51
C TYR A 117 -7.76 -14.09 -4.92
N GLU A 118 -8.52 -14.93 -4.20
CA GLU A 118 -9.79 -14.52 -3.57
C GLU A 118 -9.58 -13.43 -2.51
N PHE A 119 -8.51 -13.51 -1.73
CA PHE A 119 -8.12 -12.48 -0.77
C PHE A 119 -7.89 -11.13 -1.45
N LEU A 120 -7.08 -11.09 -2.50
CA LEU A 120 -6.82 -9.87 -3.27
C LEU A 120 -8.09 -9.31 -3.90
N LEU A 121 -8.92 -10.18 -4.48
CA LEU A 121 -10.17 -9.78 -5.11
C LEU A 121 -11.14 -9.16 -4.11
N ALA A 122 -11.26 -9.74 -2.92
CA ALA A 122 -12.10 -9.22 -1.85
C ALA A 122 -11.61 -7.83 -1.39
N ALA A 123 -10.31 -7.68 -1.13
CA ALA A 123 -9.71 -6.41 -0.72
C ALA A 123 -9.92 -5.31 -1.80
N PHE A 124 -9.67 -5.62 -3.06
CA PHE A 124 -9.86 -4.65 -4.14
C PHE A 124 -11.33 -4.27 -4.35
N ARG A 125 -12.25 -5.24 -4.27
CA ARG A 125 -13.69 -4.97 -4.35
C ARG A 125 -14.20 -4.12 -3.19
N ALA A 126 -13.64 -4.28 -2.00
CA ALA A 126 -13.98 -3.45 -0.84
C ALA A 126 -13.59 -1.97 -1.06
N VAL A 127 -12.51 -1.70 -1.78
CA VAL A 127 -12.01 -0.34 -2.05
C VAL A 127 -12.83 0.38 -3.12
N VAL A 128 -13.22 -0.30 -4.20
CA VAL A 128 -13.85 0.32 -5.39
C VAL A 128 -15.01 1.27 -5.07
N PRO A 129 -15.98 0.91 -4.18
CA PRO A 129 -17.11 1.81 -3.87
C PRO A 129 -16.70 3.13 -3.23
N HIS A 130 -15.48 3.22 -2.71
CA HIS A 130 -14.97 4.39 -2.00
C HIS A 130 -14.07 5.28 -2.87
N LEU A 131 -13.93 4.99 -4.15
CA LEU A 131 -13.15 5.80 -5.08
C LEU A 131 -13.99 6.88 -5.73
N ALA A 132 -13.34 8.02 -5.98
CA ALA A 132 -13.87 9.05 -6.87
C ALA A 132 -13.74 8.60 -8.33
N GLU A 133 -14.50 9.20 -9.22
CA GLU A 133 -14.35 8.99 -10.66
C GLU A 133 -12.95 9.46 -11.10
N GLY A 134 -12.25 8.65 -11.88
CA GLY A 134 -10.88 8.96 -12.32
C GLY A 134 -9.80 8.76 -11.25
N ALA A 135 -10.12 8.20 -10.07
CA ALA A 135 -9.14 7.92 -9.04
C ALA A 135 -8.06 6.96 -9.53
N SER A 136 -6.83 7.19 -9.07
CA SER A 136 -5.68 6.34 -9.36
C SER A 136 -5.43 5.32 -8.26
N ALA A 137 -4.85 4.16 -8.62
CA ALA A 137 -4.43 3.14 -7.65
C ALA A 137 -3.01 2.65 -7.95
N TYR A 138 -2.17 2.63 -6.93
CA TYR A 138 -0.82 2.07 -6.95
C TYR A 138 -0.76 0.90 -5.99
N ILE A 139 -0.50 -0.27 -6.54
CA ILE A 139 -0.46 -1.54 -5.80
C ILE A 139 0.94 -2.12 -5.92
N PHE A 140 1.62 -2.25 -4.78
CA PHE A 140 2.91 -2.94 -4.75
C PHE A 140 2.69 -4.45 -4.78
N HIS A 141 3.55 -5.17 -5.48
CA HIS A 141 3.50 -6.63 -5.51
C HIS A 141 4.84 -7.24 -5.94
N ALA A 142 5.09 -8.48 -5.54
CA ALA A 142 6.16 -9.27 -6.11
C ALA A 142 5.78 -9.77 -7.52
N ASP A 143 6.77 -9.83 -8.42
CA ASP A 143 6.56 -10.30 -9.79
C ASP A 143 6.07 -11.77 -9.85
N THR A 144 6.48 -12.61 -8.89
CA THR A 144 6.06 -14.00 -8.78
C THR A 144 4.54 -14.17 -8.68
N GLU A 145 3.85 -13.23 -8.04
CA GLU A 145 2.39 -13.22 -7.87
C GLU A 145 1.68 -12.24 -8.82
N GLY A 146 2.42 -11.66 -9.75
CA GLY A 146 1.90 -10.66 -10.68
C GLY A 146 0.65 -11.07 -11.45
N LEU A 147 0.48 -12.39 -11.73
CA LEU A 147 -0.73 -12.91 -12.38
C LEU A 147 -1.97 -12.73 -11.48
N ASN A 148 -1.90 -13.16 -10.22
CA ASN A 148 -2.98 -13.04 -9.25
C ASN A 148 -3.35 -11.58 -8.98
N PHE A 149 -2.35 -10.72 -8.80
CA PHE A 149 -2.58 -9.29 -8.61
C PHE A 149 -3.31 -8.66 -9.79
N ARG A 150 -2.82 -8.85 -11.01
CA ARG A 150 -3.41 -8.25 -12.22
C ARG A 150 -4.80 -8.79 -12.51
N ARG A 151 -5.02 -10.08 -12.30
CA ARG A 151 -6.33 -10.72 -12.48
C ARG A 151 -7.33 -10.16 -11.47
N ALA A 152 -7.03 -10.18 -10.18
CA ALA A 152 -7.90 -9.69 -9.11
C ALA A 152 -8.22 -8.19 -9.31
N PHE A 153 -7.21 -7.38 -9.66
CA PHE A 153 -7.35 -5.96 -9.93
C PHE A 153 -8.35 -5.67 -11.07
N LYS A 154 -8.21 -6.38 -12.20
CA LYS A 154 -9.15 -6.25 -13.33
C LYS A 154 -10.55 -6.73 -12.98
N GLU A 155 -10.68 -7.86 -12.30
CA GLU A 155 -11.98 -8.42 -11.93
C GLU A 155 -12.68 -7.61 -10.83
N ALA A 156 -11.94 -6.83 -10.03
CA ALA A 156 -12.52 -5.85 -9.12
C ALA A 156 -13.08 -4.61 -9.83
N GLY A 157 -12.77 -4.42 -11.13
CA GLY A 157 -13.28 -3.31 -11.93
C GLY A 157 -12.27 -2.20 -12.21
N PHE A 158 -11.01 -2.37 -11.82
CA PHE A 158 -9.95 -1.42 -12.14
C PHE A 158 -9.43 -1.60 -13.57
N HIS A 159 -8.89 -0.52 -14.12
CA HIS A 159 -8.15 -0.52 -15.38
C HIS A 159 -6.64 -0.49 -15.10
N ILE A 160 -5.88 -1.41 -15.73
CA ILE A 160 -4.41 -1.40 -15.65
C ILE A 160 -3.87 -0.43 -16.69
N SER A 161 -3.35 0.70 -16.25
CA SER A 161 -2.74 1.72 -17.13
C SER A 161 -1.28 1.39 -17.46
N GLY A 162 -0.55 0.76 -16.54
CA GLY A 162 0.85 0.40 -16.74
C GLY A 162 1.41 -0.38 -15.55
N VAL A 163 2.65 -0.82 -15.70
CA VAL A 163 3.44 -1.45 -14.64
C VAL A 163 4.70 -0.61 -14.44
N CYS A 164 4.88 -0.12 -13.22
CA CYS A 164 6.09 0.57 -12.81
C CYS A 164 7.02 -0.42 -12.12
N ILE A 165 8.31 -0.35 -12.42
CA ILE A 165 9.32 -1.17 -11.77
C ILE A 165 10.12 -0.25 -10.85
N TRP A 166 10.10 -0.60 -9.56
CA TRP A 166 10.97 0.06 -8.59
C TRP A 166 12.36 -0.56 -8.64
N VAL A 167 13.30 0.16 -9.21
CA VAL A 167 14.70 -0.23 -9.25
C VAL A 167 15.35 0.19 -7.93
N LYS A 168 15.76 -0.79 -7.12
CA LYS A 168 16.46 -0.56 -5.85
C LYS A 168 17.92 -0.17 -6.12
N ASN A 169 18.48 0.67 -5.26
CA ASN A 169 19.87 1.08 -5.32
C ASN A 169 20.87 -0.01 -4.87
N THR A 170 20.35 -1.06 -4.22
CA THR A 170 21.14 -2.22 -3.79
C THR A 170 20.55 -3.51 -4.36
N MET A 171 21.42 -4.47 -4.67
CA MET A 171 21.00 -5.80 -5.10
C MET A 171 20.35 -6.54 -3.92
N VAL A 172 19.16 -7.09 -4.11
CA VAL A 172 18.53 -7.96 -3.13
C VAL A 172 19.08 -9.37 -3.30
N LEU A 173 19.87 -9.82 -2.32
CA LEU A 173 20.37 -11.18 -2.27
C LEU A 173 19.23 -12.13 -1.86
N GLY A 174 18.89 -13.07 -2.71
CA GLY A 174 17.86 -14.06 -2.48
C GLY A 174 18.29 -15.45 -2.96
N ARG A 175 17.45 -16.46 -2.72
CA ARG A 175 17.67 -17.83 -3.21
C ARG A 175 17.30 -18.04 -4.67
N SER A 176 16.96 -16.97 -5.38
CA SER A 176 16.65 -17.04 -6.81
C SER A 176 17.92 -17.31 -7.62
N PRO A 177 17.85 -18.11 -8.69
CA PRO A 177 18.98 -18.33 -9.60
C PRO A 177 19.44 -17.03 -10.29
N TYR A 178 18.58 -16.01 -10.34
CA TYR A 178 18.94 -14.68 -10.86
C TYR A 178 18.73 -13.62 -9.77
N GLN A 179 19.77 -12.81 -9.53
CA GLN A 179 19.67 -11.68 -8.62
C GLN A 179 18.93 -10.53 -9.29
N ARG A 180 18.05 -9.85 -8.55
CA ARG A 180 17.21 -8.77 -9.03
C ARG A 180 17.42 -7.48 -8.23
N GLN A 181 17.32 -6.36 -8.90
CA GLN A 181 17.27 -5.01 -8.29
C GLN A 181 15.82 -4.47 -8.22
N GLN A 182 14.85 -5.38 -8.16
CA GLN A 182 13.43 -5.04 -8.14
C GLN A 182 12.85 -5.17 -6.76
#